data_2542e775d2f0dba5c079f0575a449f17
#
_entry.id   2542e775d2f0dba5c079f0575a449f17
#
_cell.length_a   1.000
_cell.length_b   1.000
_cell.length_c   1.000
_cell.angle_alpha   90.00
_cell.angle_beta   90.00
_cell.angle_gamma   90.00
#
_symmetry.space_group_name_H-M   'P 1'
#
loop_
_entity.id
_entity.type
_entity.pdbx_description
1 polymer ?
#
loop_
_entity_poly.entity_id
_entity_poly.type
_entity_poly.pdbx_seq_one_letter_code
_entity_poly.pdbx_strand_id
1 'polypeptide(L)'
;KITMKIDLDGVKGGQGITGVQSKTVSFTIGRSQVSTVDMNTQTMTVKRDGKTYKSIPISGGSSEHPTYNGQMVISEKLEKTRMDGSTVGFDKRNSYDIKDVPHAMRLSSSGTFLHGNYWGSPSIFGNSGTSHGCVGLRDSKGGGGDTPGKWFFNESLVGDVVVVKNSDERTIKPDNGLNGWNLSWSDWKAGSAT
;
A
#
# COMPACT_ATOMS: atom_id res chain seq x y z
N LYS A 1 5.97 13.19 -21.11
CA LYS A 1 5.01 14.28 -20.86
C LYS A 1 3.64 13.88 -21.39
N ILE A 2 2.61 14.02 -20.60
CA ILE A 2 1.20 13.80 -20.97
C ILE A 2 0.52 15.16 -20.94
N THR A 3 -0.35 15.40 -21.90
CA THR A 3 -1.26 16.57 -21.89
C THR A 3 -2.69 16.05 -21.90
N MET A 4 -3.48 16.46 -20.93
CA MET A 4 -4.90 16.13 -20.79
C MET A 4 -5.71 17.40 -20.96
N LYS A 5 -6.64 17.40 -21.93
CA LYS A 5 -7.65 18.45 -22.09
C LYS A 5 -8.93 17.97 -21.42
N ILE A 6 -9.43 18.74 -20.50
CA ILE A 6 -10.74 18.54 -19.87
C ILE A 6 -11.64 19.62 -20.46
N ASP A 7 -12.64 19.22 -21.22
CA ASP A 7 -13.58 20.12 -21.87
C ASP A 7 -14.96 19.91 -21.26
N LEU A 8 -15.44 20.90 -20.56
CA LEU A 8 -16.78 20.90 -19.96
C LEU A 8 -17.76 21.79 -20.73
N ASP A 9 -17.32 22.37 -21.87
CA ASP A 9 -18.22 23.23 -22.67
C ASP A 9 -19.39 22.39 -23.19
N GLY A 10 -20.58 22.85 -22.93
CA GLY A 10 -21.81 22.16 -23.30
C GLY A 10 -22.20 20.95 -22.45
N VAL A 11 -21.37 20.51 -21.53
CA VAL A 11 -21.70 19.39 -20.62
C VAL A 11 -22.74 19.83 -19.60
N LYS A 12 -23.88 19.13 -19.55
CA LYS A 12 -24.95 19.39 -18.58
C LYS A 12 -24.77 18.59 -17.33
N GLY A 13 -24.69 19.27 -16.19
CA GLY A 13 -24.73 18.62 -14.87
C GLY A 13 -26.15 18.15 -14.51
N GLY A 14 -26.25 17.28 -13.49
CA GLY A 14 -27.53 16.69 -13.02
C GLY A 14 -28.58 17.72 -12.58
N GLN A 15 -28.21 18.97 -12.31
CA GLN A 15 -29.10 20.08 -11.98
C GLN A 15 -29.37 21.00 -13.18
N GLY A 16 -29.04 20.58 -14.40
CA GLY A 16 -29.27 21.35 -15.62
C GLY A 16 -28.29 22.51 -15.87
N ILE A 17 -27.27 22.67 -15.02
CA ILE A 17 -26.23 23.69 -15.21
C ILE A 17 -25.31 23.22 -16.34
N THR A 18 -25.10 24.09 -17.33
CA THR A 18 -24.19 23.81 -18.45
C THR A 18 -22.78 24.31 -18.12
N GLY A 19 -21.80 23.47 -18.30
CA GLY A 19 -20.38 23.83 -18.17
C GLY A 19 -19.96 24.79 -19.29
N VAL A 20 -19.09 25.73 -18.97
CA VAL A 20 -18.55 26.72 -19.93
C VAL A 20 -17.00 26.79 -19.86
N GLN A 21 -16.38 25.83 -19.18
CA GLN A 21 -14.94 25.87 -18.96
C GLN A 21 -14.26 24.70 -19.64
N SER A 22 -13.06 24.96 -20.14
CA SER A 22 -12.09 23.92 -20.49
C SER A 22 -10.79 24.16 -19.77
N LYS A 23 -10.08 23.09 -19.41
CA LYS A 23 -8.79 23.13 -18.76
C LYS A 23 -7.83 22.18 -19.41
N THR A 24 -6.63 22.68 -19.71
CA THR A 24 -5.53 21.83 -20.17
C THR A 24 -4.50 21.70 -19.06
N VAL A 25 -4.17 20.47 -18.69
CA VAL A 25 -3.11 20.16 -17.73
C VAL A 25 -2.04 19.33 -18.41
N SER A 26 -0.79 19.60 -18.09
CA SER A 26 0.35 18.80 -18.55
C SER A 26 1.13 18.29 -17.37
N PHE A 27 1.53 17.03 -17.42
CA PHE A 27 2.36 16.39 -16.40
C PHE A 27 3.31 15.37 -17.06
N THR A 28 4.31 14.97 -16.31
CA THR A 28 5.23 13.91 -16.74
C THR A 28 4.99 12.68 -15.88
N ILE A 29 4.76 11.54 -16.53
CA ILE A 29 4.75 10.25 -15.83
C ILE A 29 6.22 9.94 -15.51
N GLY A 30 6.50 9.69 -14.26
CA GLY A 30 7.81 9.27 -13.77
C GLY A 30 8.06 7.78 -13.99
N ARG A 31 8.93 7.20 -13.16
CA ARG A 31 9.20 5.77 -13.15
C ARG A 31 7.95 4.97 -12.76
N SER A 32 7.84 3.77 -13.28
CA SER A 32 6.89 2.79 -12.79
C SER A 32 7.54 1.93 -11.71
N GLN A 33 6.98 1.88 -10.51
CA GLN A 33 7.42 0.93 -9.48
C GLN A 33 6.26 0.06 -9.04
N VAL A 34 6.49 -1.26 -9.08
CA VAL A 34 5.57 -2.28 -8.58
C VAL A 34 6.33 -3.17 -7.61
N SER A 35 5.84 -3.27 -6.38
CA SER A 35 6.42 -4.12 -5.34
C SER A 35 5.50 -5.30 -5.08
N THR A 36 5.97 -6.51 -5.37
CA THR A 36 5.20 -7.74 -5.14
C THR A 36 5.66 -8.40 -3.84
N VAL A 37 4.76 -8.50 -2.87
CA VAL A 37 4.92 -9.21 -1.62
C VAL A 37 4.38 -10.62 -1.78
N ASP A 38 5.24 -11.61 -1.63
CA ASP A 38 4.87 -13.03 -1.69
C ASP A 38 4.87 -13.62 -0.27
N MET A 39 3.69 -13.95 0.22
CA MET A 39 3.50 -14.41 1.60
C MET A 39 4.02 -15.84 1.81
N ASN A 40 4.10 -16.68 0.77
CA ASN A 40 4.68 -18.01 0.88
C ASN A 40 6.19 -17.97 1.11
N THR A 41 6.88 -17.03 0.48
CA THR A 41 8.34 -16.89 0.58
C THR A 41 8.77 -15.79 1.54
N GLN A 42 7.82 -15.05 2.12
CA GLN A 42 8.07 -13.89 2.97
C GLN A 42 9.08 -12.91 2.33
N THR A 43 8.88 -12.64 1.03
CA THR A 43 9.81 -11.82 0.24
C THR A 43 9.04 -10.76 -0.56
N MET A 44 9.55 -9.55 -0.56
CA MET A 44 9.08 -8.47 -1.43
C MET A 44 10.05 -8.26 -2.59
N THR A 45 9.55 -8.37 -3.82
CA THR A 45 10.31 -8.06 -5.04
C THR A 45 9.88 -6.70 -5.57
N VAL A 46 10.80 -5.76 -5.61
CA VAL A 46 10.60 -4.42 -6.17
C VAL A 46 11.02 -4.43 -7.65
N LYS A 47 10.10 -4.08 -8.53
CA LYS A 47 10.39 -3.89 -9.96
C LYS A 47 10.25 -2.43 -10.34
N ARG A 48 11.19 -1.93 -11.15
CA ARG A 48 11.14 -0.61 -11.79
C ARG A 48 11.14 -0.77 -13.29
N ASP A 49 10.21 -0.12 -13.95
CA ASP A 49 10.05 -0.17 -15.40
C ASP A 49 10.11 -1.61 -15.95
N GLY A 50 9.44 -2.53 -15.22
CA GLY A 50 9.36 -3.97 -15.53
C GLY A 50 10.56 -4.82 -15.13
N LYS A 51 11.70 -4.22 -14.73
CA LYS A 51 12.91 -4.94 -14.32
C LYS A 51 13.00 -5.10 -12.81
N THR A 52 13.47 -6.26 -12.36
CA THR A 52 13.74 -6.48 -10.93
C THR A 52 14.85 -5.53 -10.48
N TYR A 53 14.53 -4.72 -9.48
CA TYR A 53 15.44 -3.74 -8.91
C TYR A 53 16.01 -4.21 -7.58
N LYS A 54 15.18 -4.78 -6.70
CA LYS A 54 15.61 -5.33 -5.41
C LYS A 54 14.66 -6.41 -4.90
N SER A 55 15.21 -7.36 -4.15
CA SER A 55 14.45 -8.34 -3.38
C SER A 55 14.74 -8.11 -1.89
N ILE A 56 13.71 -8.08 -1.06
CA ILE A 56 13.79 -7.74 0.36
C ILE A 56 13.06 -8.81 1.16
N PRO A 57 13.73 -9.49 2.11
CA PRO A 57 13.06 -10.34 3.08
C PRO A 57 12.10 -9.51 3.95
N ILE A 58 10.89 -10.00 4.15
CA ILE A 58 9.85 -9.34 4.94
C ILE A 58 9.32 -10.27 6.03
N SER A 59 8.52 -9.72 6.94
CA SER A 59 7.64 -10.49 7.82
C SER A 59 6.23 -9.94 7.69
N GLY A 60 5.35 -10.72 7.11
CA GLY A 60 3.96 -10.35 6.88
C GLY A 60 3.05 -10.64 8.08
N GLY A 61 1.74 -10.69 7.83
CA GLY A 61 0.74 -11.07 8.82
C GLY A 61 0.92 -12.50 9.30
N SER A 62 0.57 -12.75 10.57
CA SER A 62 0.53 -14.08 11.15
C SER A 62 -0.62 -14.92 10.54
N SER A 63 -0.64 -16.23 10.83
CA SER A 63 -1.76 -17.10 10.45
C SER A 63 -3.11 -16.67 11.07
N GLU A 64 -3.09 -16.05 12.24
CA GLU A 64 -4.29 -15.53 12.90
C GLU A 64 -4.76 -14.19 12.30
N HIS A 65 -3.83 -13.42 11.76
CA HIS A 65 -4.06 -12.09 11.18
C HIS A 65 -3.31 -11.95 9.85
N PRO A 66 -3.73 -12.67 8.80
CA PRO A 66 -3.02 -12.65 7.53
C PRO A 66 -3.16 -11.30 6.82
N THR A 67 -2.18 -10.98 5.98
CA THR A 67 -2.17 -9.76 5.17
C THR A 67 -3.19 -9.87 4.03
N TYR A 68 -3.95 -8.82 3.73
CA TYR A 68 -4.84 -8.81 2.56
C TYR A 68 -4.09 -9.10 1.26
N ASN A 69 -4.68 -9.97 0.41
CA ASN A 69 -4.22 -10.14 -0.97
C ASN A 69 -4.67 -8.98 -1.87
N GLY A 70 -4.03 -8.85 -3.01
CA GLY A 70 -4.45 -7.97 -4.09
C GLY A 70 -3.56 -6.76 -4.31
N GLN A 71 -4.00 -5.89 -5.20
CA GLN A 71 -3.31 -4.66 -5.56
C GLN A 71 -3.73 -3.53 -4.62
N MET A 72 -2.76 -2.88 -4.05
CA MET A 72 -2.89 -1.71 -3.19
C MET A 72 -1.96 -0.60 -3.69
N VAL A 73 -2.13 0.59 -3.19
CA VAL A 73 -1.23 1.72 -3.44
C VAL A 73 -0.70 2.28 -2.13
N ILE A 74 0.51 2.79 -2.14
CA ILE A 74 1.02 3.60 -1.04
C ILE A 74 0.23 4.91 -1.04
N SER A 75 -0.68 5.08 -0.09
CA SER A 75 -1.55 6.27 0.01
C SER A 75 -0.97 7.36 0.89
N GLU A 76 -0.08 6.99 1.81
CA GLU A 76 0.55 7.89 2.77
C GLU A 76 1.92 7.37 3.18
N LYS A 77 2.85 8.29 3.47
CA LYS A 77 4.19 7.98 3.97
C LYS A 77 4.46 8.78 5.23
N LEU A 78 4.84 8.09 6.29
CA LEU A 78 5.12 8.66 7.61
C LEU A 78 6.52 8.24 8.04
N GLU A 79 7.39 9.21 8.30
CA GLU A 79 8.76 8.96 8.83
C GLU A 79 8.70 8.15 10.13
N LYS A 80 7.75 8.52 11.00
CA LYS A 80 7.44 7.81 12.25
C LYS A 80 5.95 7.91 12.53
N THR A 81 5.40 6.84 13.10
CA THR A 81 4.02 6.82 13.58
C THR A 81 3.86 5.90 14.79
N ARG A 82 2.82 6.10 15.59
CA ARG A 82 2.37 5.11 16.56
C ARG A 82 1.42 4.14 15.87
N MET A 83 1.63 2.87 16.08
CA MET A 83 0.72 1.82 15.66
C MET A 83 0.04 1.23 16.88
N ASP A 84 -1.27 1.46 17.00
CA ASP A 84 -2.11 1.06 18.12
C ASP A 84 -3.28 0.24 17.58
N GLY A 85 -3.28 -1.05 17.91
CA GLY A 85 -4.29 -2.00 17.43
C GLY A 85 -5.70 -1.66 17.85
N SER A 86 -5.88 -0.93 18.99
CA SER A 86 -7.19 -0.50 19.44
C SER A 86 -7.88 0.47 18.46
N THR A 87 -7.11 1.21 17.69
CA THR A 87 -7.62 2.16 16.68
C THR A 87 -8.15 1.48 15.41
N VAL A 88 -7.83 0.19 15.23
CA VAL A 88 -8.23 -0.61 14.06
C VAL A 88 -9.09 -1.84 14.46
N GLY A 89 -9.63 -1.81 15.66
CA GLY A 89 -10.65 -2.77 16.10
C GLY A 89 -10.14 -4.01 16.83
N PHE A 90 -8.85 -4.09 17.16
CA PHE A 90 -8.36 -5.17 18.02
C PHE A 90 -8.76 -4.95 19.47
N ASP A 91 -9.20 -6.02 20.13
CA ASP A 91 -9.52 -5.98 21.55
C ASP A 91 -8.24 -5.85 22.40
N LYS A 92 -8.41 -5.48 23.69
CA LYS A 92 -7.26 -5.25 24.59
C LYS A 92 -6.34 -6.47 24.78
N ARG A 93 -6.82 -7.69 24.54
CA ARG A 93 -6.03 -8.92 24.72
C ARG A 93 -5.16 -9.23 23.51
N ASN A 94 -5.64 -8.83 22.32
CA ASN A 94 -4.97 -9.06 21.03
C ASN A 94 -4.42 -7.75 20.43
N SER A 95 -4.40 -6.67 21.21
CA SER A 95 -3.94 -5.36 20.75
C SER A 95 -2.45 -5.18 20.97
N TYR A 96 -1.88 -4.36 20.13
CA TYR A 96 -0.49 -3.89 20.22
C TYR A 96 -0.47 -2.37 20.34
N ASP A 97 0.58 -1.84 20.97
CA ASP A 97 0.86 -0.40 21.03
C ASP A 97 2.36 -0.19 20.84
N ILE A 98 2.75 0.11 19.63
CA ILE A 98 4.15 0.31 19.26
C ILE A 98 4.36 1.78 18.91
N LYS A 99 5.19 2.45 19.71
CA LYS A 99 5.55 3.84 19.51
C LYS A 99 6.71 3.96 18.51
N ASP A 100 6.76 5.11 17.83
CA ASP A 100 7.86 5.48 16.94
C ASP A 100 8.18 4.42 15.86
N VAL A 101 7.16 3.77 15.31
CA VAL A 101 7.33 2.86 14.18
C VAL A 101 7.87 3.64 12.99
N PRO A 102 9.10 3.31 12.51
CA PRO A 102 9.73 4.08 11.45
C PRO A 102 9.22 3.69 10.07
N HIS A 103 9.32 4.61 9.13
CA HIS A 103 9.16 4.39 7.69
C HIS A 103 7.84 3.69 7.32
N ALA A 104 6.74 4.18 7.89
CA ALA A 104 5.42 3.61 7.68
C ALA A 104 4.78 4.13 6.38
N MET A 105 4.26 3.21 5.58
CA MET A 105 3.58 3.47 4.30
C MET A 105 2.22 2.79 4.33
N ARG A 106 1.15 3.59 4.31
CA ARG A 106 -0.23 3.11 4.39
C ARG A 106 -0.66 2.46 3.08
N LEU A 107 -1.28 1.28 3.18
CA LEU A 107 -1.83 0.53 2.04
C LEU A 107 -3.36 0.43 2.05
N SER A 108 -3.99 0.57 3.23
CA SER A 108 -5.44 0.44 3.36
C SER A 108 -6.02 1.43 4.35
N SER A 109 -7.31 1.74 4.21
CA SER A 109 -8.04 2.54 5.19
C SER A 109 -8.21 1.83 6.54
N SER A 110 -8.27 0.50 6.55
CA SER A 110 -8.33 -0.32 7.76
C SER A 110 -7.01 -0.47 8.51
N GLY A 111 -5.92 0.17 8.05
CA GLY A 111 -4.65 0.21 8.79
C GLY A 111 -3.63 -0.86 8.42
N THR A 112 -3.66 -1.39 7.20
CA THR A 112 -2.54 -2.19 6.67
C THR A 112 -1.42 -1.27 6.23
N PHE A 113 -0.20 -1.53 6.69
CA PHE A 113 1.01 -0.78 6.35
C PHE A 113 2.15 -1.69 5.87
N LEU A 114 3.01 -1.14 5.04
CA LEU A 114 4.43 -1.50 5.02
C LEU A 114 5.14 -0.61 6.04
N HIS A 115 6.00 -1.16 6.89
CA HIS A 115 6.68 -0.35 7.91
C HIS A 115 8.02 -0.94 8.34
N GLY A 116 8.88 -0.11 8.91
CA GLY A 116 10.10 -0.56 9.56
C GLY A 116 9.77 -1.34 10.85
N ASN A 117 10.34 -2.54 10.96
CA ASN A 117 10.19 -3.40 12.14
C ASN A 117 11.57 -3.55 12.80
N TYR A 118 11.78 -2.80 13.88
CA TYR A 118 13.02 -2.82 14.67
C TYR A 118 12.96 -3.75 15.87
N TRP A 119 11.76 -4.22 16.24
CA TRP A 119 11.55 -5.06 17.43
C TRP A 119 11.55 -6.56 17.09
N GLY A 120 11.36 -6.91 15.83
CA GLY A 120 11.37 -8.30 15.38
C GLY A 120 12.78 -8.90 15.35
N SER A 121 12.90 -10.18 15.74
CA SER A 121 14.14 -10.92 15.56
C SER A 121 14.57 -10.91 14.08
N PRO A 122 15.86 -10.77 13.77
CA PRO A 122 16.33 -10.90 12.40
C PRO A 122 15.90 -12.19 11.68
N SER A 123 15.67 -13.25 12.42
CA SER A 123 15.27 -14.57 11.89
C SER A 123 13.85 -14.65 11.33
N ILE A 124 12.96 -13.70 11.66
CA ILE A 124 11.59 -13.73 11.10
C ILE A 124 11.52 -13.25 9.66
N PHE A 125 12.45 -12.36 9.25
CA PHE A 125 12.44 -11.81 7.90
C PHE A 125 12.86 -12.86 6.87
N GLY A 126 11.98 -13.13 5.91
CA GLY A 126 12.13 -14.19 4.92
C GLY A 126 11.68 -15.58 5.39
N ASN A 127 11.12 -15.69 6.60
CA ASN A 127 10.75 -16.99 7.18
C ASN A 127 9.32 -17.04 7.70
N SER A 128 8.85 -16.03 8.44
CA SER A 128 7.54 -16.11 9.10
C SER A 128 6.82 -14.78 9.17
N GLY A 129 5.49 -14.85 9.04
CA GLY A 129 4.59 -13.75 9.32
C GLY A 129 4.31 -13.66 10.83
N THR A 130 4.47 -12.48 11.41
CA THR A 130 4.32 -12.26 12.86
C THR A 130 3.47 -11.04 13.21
N SER A 131 3.00 -10.30 12.22
CA SER A 131 2.23 -9.07 12.43
C SER A 131 0.72 -9.33 12.48
N HIS A 132 -0.04 -8.28 12.74
CA HIS A 132 -1.50 -8.25 12.67
C HIS A 132 -2.01 -7.79 11.29
N GLY A 133 -1.33 -8.22 10.21
CA GLY A 133 -1.71 -7.94 8.83
C GLY A 133 -0.81 -6.94 8.10
N CYS A 134 0.05 -6.22 8.80
CA CYS A 134 1.05 -5.35 8.18
C CYS A 134 2.22 -6.15 7.58
N VAL A 135 3.02 -5.50 6.73
CA VAL A 135 4.24 -6.05 6.17
C VAL A 135 5.45 -5.34 6.79
N GLY A 136 6.15 -6.05 7.67
CA GLY A 136 7.35 -5.55 8.35
C GLY A 136 8.60 -5.71 7.48
N LEU A 137 9.38 -4.65 7.37
CA LEU A 137 10.70 -4.60 6.77
C LEU A 137 11.74 -4.42 7.88
N ARG A 138 12.85 -5.16 7.83
CA ARG A 138 13.90 -4.98 8.84
C ARG A 138 14.33 -3.51 8.91
N ASP A 139 14.35 -2.98 10.14
CA ASP A 139 14.72 -1.59 10.37
C ASP A 139 15.45 -1.43 11.72
N SER A 140 15.91 -0.20 12.02
CA SER A 140 16.50 0.15 13.30
C SER A 140 15.55 1.00 14.13
N LYS A 141 15.66 0.92 15.44
CA LYS A 141 14.93 1.81 16.35
C LYS A 141 15.27 3.26 16.04
N GLY A 142 14.24 4.06 15.84
CA GLY A 142 14.41 5.47 15.47
C GLY A 142 14.64 5.73 13.98
N GLY A 143 14.72 4.69 13.12
CA GLY A 143 14.80 4.82 11.66
C GLY A 143 16.18 5.24 11.14
N GLY A 144 17.24 5.11 11.94
CA GLY A 144 18.62 5.43 11.51
C GLY A 144 19.27 4.30 10.72
N GLY A 145 20.49 4.56 10.23
CA GLY A 145 21.29 3.55 9.52
C GLY A 145 20.82 3.23 8.10
N ASP A 146 21.47 2.25 7.48
CA ASP A 146 21.15 1.74 6.15
C ASP A 146 20.38 0.42 6.28
N THR A 147 19.07 0.53 6.30
CA THR A 147 18.15 -0.59 6.54
C THR A 147 17.23 -0.83 5.35
N PRO A 148 16.72 -2.07 5.14
CA PRO A 148 15.74 -2.34 4.11
C PRO A 148 14.47 -1.48 4.21
N GLY A 149 13.98 -1.22 5.44
CA GLY A 149 12.79 -0.38 5.66
C GLY A 149 13.03 1.06 5.21
N LYS A 150 14.13 1.68 5.66
CA LYS A 150 14.52 3.03 5.25
C LYS A 150 14.77 3.12 3.74
N TRP A 151 15.47 2.14 3.18
CA TRP A 151 15.73 2.10 1.75
C TRP A 151 14.41 2.10 0.97
N PHE A 152 13.48 1.20 1.30
CA PHE A 152 12.22 1.09 0.59
C PHE A 152 11.37 2.35 0.74
N PHE A 153 11.34 2.93 1.94
CA PHE A 153 10.66 4.19 2.19
C PHE A 153 11.20 5.32 1.31
N ASN A 154 12.51 5.51 1.26
CA ASN A 154 13.12 6.58 0.48
C ASN A 154 12.93 6.39 -1.03
N GLU A 155 12.94 5.15 -1.47
CA GLU A 155 12.83 4.79 -2.88
C GLU A 155 11.38 4.70 -3.39
N SER A 156 10.39 4.77 -2.52
CA SER A 156 8.97 4.71 -2.88
C SER A 156 8.32 6.08 -2.90
N LEU A 157 7.32 6.21 -3.76
CA LEU A 157 6.47 7.40 -3.87
C LEU A 157 5.04 7.05 -3.42
N VAL A 158 4.29 8.06 -2.97
CA VAL A 158 2.84 7.95 -2.84
C VAL A 158 2.28 7.66 -4.24
N GLY A 159 1.42 6.64 -4.36
CA GLY A 159 0.91 6.13 -5.62
C GLY A 159 1.66 4.91 -6.18
N ASP A 160 2.83 4.55 -5.65
CA ASP A 160 3.50 3.31 -6.05
C ASP A 160 2.66 2.08 -5.69
N VAL A 161 2.65 1.10 -6.57
CA VAL A 161 1.82 -0.10 -6.46
C VAL A 161 2.48 -1.15 -5.59
N VAL A 162 1.69 -1.74 -4.70
CA VAL A 162 2.06 -2.91 -3.89
C VAL A 162 1.06 -4.03 -4.17
N VAL A 163 1.56 -5.17 -4.61
CA VAL A 163 0.76 -6.37 -4.87
C VAL A 163 1.09 -7.42 -3.82
N VAL A 164 0.11 -7.84 -3.03
CA VAL A 164 0.25 -8.95 -2.10
C VAL A 164 -0.38 -10.19 -2.71
N LYS A 165 0.32 -11.31 -2.63
CA LYS A 165 -0.13 -12.62 -3.14
C LYS A 165 0.20 -13.75 -2.18
N ASN A 166 -0.51 -14.87 -2.34
CA ASN A 166 -0.28 -16.10 -1.59
C ASN A 166 -0.47 -15.92 -0.07
N SER A 167 -1.38 -15.03 0.32
CA SER A 167 -1.84 -14.90 1.71
C SER A 167 -3.12 -15.72 1.91
N ASP A 168 -3.37 -16.15 3.14
CA ASP A 168 -4.61 -16.84 3.52
C ASP A 168 -5.80 -15.87 3.72
N GLU A 169 -5.57 -14.55 3.64
CA GLU A 169 -6.63 -13.54 3.72
C GLU A 169 -7.29 -13.32 2.34
N ARG A 170 -8.52 -12.79 2.38
CA ARG A 170 -9.25 -12.38 1.16
C ARG A 170 -8.52 -11.28 0.39
N THR A 171 -8.90 -11.11 -0.86
CA THR A 171 -8.50 -9.94 -1.65
C THR A 171 -9.14 -8.68 -1.07
N ILE A 172 -8.35 -7.62 -0.94
CA ILE A 172 -8.79 -6.34 -0.39
C ILE A 172 -9.90 -5.74 -1.27
N LYS A 173 -10.96 -5.24 -0.61
CA LYS A 173 -12.08 -4.58 -1.30
C LYS A 173 -11.72 -3.15 -1.71
N PRO A 174 -12.41 -2.59 -2.74
CA PRO A 174 -12.10 -1.25 -3.26
C PRO A 174 -12.21 -0.12 -2.23
N ASP A 175 -13.20 -0.19 -1.34
CA ASP A 175 -13.43 0.79 -0.28
C ASP A 175 -12.29 0.83 0.75
N ASN A 176 -11.66 -0.32 0.99
CA ASN A 176 -10.53 -0.45 1.89
C ASN A 176 -9.18 -0.20 1.19
N GLY A 177 -9.01 -0.71 -0.03
CA GLY A 177 -7.78 -0.58 -0.81
C GLY A 177 -7.66 0.73 -1.60
N LEU A 178 -8.70 1.57 -1.56
CA LEU A 178 -8.77 2.87 -2.25
C LEU A 178 -8.60 2.79 -3.78
N ASN A 179 -8.92 1.64 -4.37
CA ASN A 179 -8.89 1.44 -5.83
C ASN A 179 -9.78 0.26 -6.24
N GLY A 180 -10.17 0.24 -7.50
CA GLY A 180 -10.99 -0.82 -8.09
C GLY A 180 -10.20 -1.88 -8.87
N TRP A 181 -8.88 -1.92 -8.80
CA TRP A 181 -8.06 -2.80 -9.64
C TRP A 181 -8.19 -4.29 -9.32
N ASN A 182 -8.75 -4.63 -8.16
CA ASN A 182 -9.03 -6.00 -7.77
C ASN A 182 -10.41 -6.49 -8.21
N LEU A 183 -11.24 -5.63 -8.81
CA LEU A 183 -12.52 -6.01 -9.38
C LEU A 183 -12.33 -6.68 -10.75
N SER A 184 -13.23 -7.58 -11.09
CA SER A 184 -13.36 -8.00 -12.48
C SER A 184 -13.85 -6.83 -13.34
N TRP A 185 -13.56 -6.88 -14.66
CA TRP A 185 -14.05 -5.83 -15.57
C TRP A 185 -15.57 -5.75 -15.61
N SER A 186 -16.28 -6.88 -15.43
CA SER A 186 -17.74 -6.92 -15.31
C SER A 186 -18.25 -6.20 -14.08
N ASP A 187 -17.64 -6.45 -12.90
CA ASP A 187 -18.02 -5.79 -11.65
C ASP A 187 -17.71 -4.30 -11.69
N TRP A 188 -16.56 -3.94 -12.27
CA TRP A 188 -16.22 -2.54 -12.48
C TRP A 188 -17.29 -1.81 -13.30
N LYS A 189 -17.70 -2.40 -14.43
CA LYS A 189 -18.74 -1.81 -15.30
C LYS A 189 -20.11 -1.76 -14.61
N ALA A 190 -20.46 -2.81 -13.85
CA ALA A 190 -21.73 -2.84 -13.13
C ALA A 190 -21.84 -1.77 -12.04
N GLY A 191 -20.72 -1.36 -11.47
CA GLY A 191 -20.63 -0.26 -10.49
C GLY A 191 -20.45 1.12 -11.11
N SER A 192 -20.31 1.23 -12.43
CA SER A 192 -20.16 2.50 -13.12
C SER A 192 -21.49 3.25 -13.19
N ALA A 193 -21.43 4.57 -13.08
CA ALA A 193 -22.59 5.47 -13.20
C ALA A 193 -22.99 5.79 -14.66
N THR A 194 -22.32 5.17 -15.64
CA THR A 194 -22.56 5.39 -17.08
C THR A 194 -23.30 4.23 -17.70
#